data_e9e5c9666a97049b15669610f78afe8c
#
_entry.id   e9e5c9666a97049b15669610f78afe8c
#
_cell.length_a   1.000
_cell.length_b   1.000
_cell.length_c   1.000
_cell.angle_alpha   90.00
_cell.angle_beta   90.00
_cell.angle_gamma   90.00
#
_symmetry.space_group_name_H-M   'P 1'
#
loop_
_entity.id
_entity.type
_entity.pdbx_description
1 polymer ?
#
loop_
_entity_poly.entity_id
_entity_poly.type
_entity_poly.pdbx_seq_one_letter_code
_entity_poly.pdbx_strand_id
1 'polypeptide(L)'
;MREWRWSDPGQPFTPFRARNASMSDLIETAQRAATIAVLVENEAGVLARVIGLFSGRGYNIDSLTVAPVDEAGRLSRITVVTTGTEMVIEQIKAQLDRLVPVHKVADLTLEGPHLTRELALIKVVSRGEPRQEALRLADAFRARVVDATTESFVFEMTGSGEKLDAFINLMRPIGLAEVSRTGAVAIARGTSALQP
;
A
#
# COMPACT_ATOMS: atom_id res chain seq x y z
N MET A 1 21.05 -31.23 21.18
CA MET A 1 21.49 -32.23 20.20
C MET A 1 20.32 -33.14 19.91
N ARG A 2 19.69 -33.05 18.75
CA ARG A 2 18.68 -34.01 18.29
C ARG A 2 19.31 -34.79 17.13
N GLU A 3 19.50 -36.10 17.37
CA GLU A 3 20.07 -37.03 16.41
C GLU A 3 19.13 -37.20 15.21
N TRP A 4 19.67 -36.99 14.00
CA TRP A 4 19.04 -37.35 12.75
C TRP A 4 19.20 -38.86 12.54
N ARG A 5 18.10 -39.63 12.64
CA ARG A 5 18.07 -41.02 12.27
C ARG A 5 17.85 -41.15 10.77
N TRP A 6 18.77 -41.73 10.05
CA TRP A 6 18.59 -42.18 8.67
C TRP A 6 17.57 -43.32 8.64
N SER A 7 16.54 -43.18 7.83
CA SER A 7 15.56 -44.22 7.58
C SER A 7 16.15 -45.32 6.66
N ASP A 8 15.70 -46.56 6.89
CA ASP A 8 16.06 -47.81 6.28
C ASP A 8 16.24 -47.79 4.74
N PRO A 9 17.27 -48.49 4.16
CA PRO A 9 17.51 -48.57 2.72
C PRO A 9 16.65 -49.64 2.00
N GLY A 10 15.39 -49.79 2.34
CA GLY A 10 14.53 -50.83 1.75
C GLY A 10 13.13 -50.37 1.29
N GLN A 11 12.79 -49.11 1.46
CA GLN A 11 11.49 -48.63 1.00
C GLN A 11 11.60 -48.01 -0.41
N PRO A 12 10.73 -48.39 -1.37
CA PRO A 12 10.73 -47.74 -2.68
C PRO A 12 10.35 -46.25 -2.53
N PHE A 13 11.19 -45.38 -3.11
CA PHE A 13 10.96 -43.97 -3.19
C PHE A 13 9.61 -43.70 -3.90
N THR A 14 8.59 -43.39 -3.15
CA THR A 14 7.34 -42.86 -3.72
C THR A 14 7.57 -41.41 -4.09
N PRO A 15 7.60 -41.06 -5.39
CA PRO A 15 7.71 -39.64 -5.77
C PRO A 15 6.50 -38.90 -5.22
N PHE A 16 6.76 -37.79 -4.53
CA PHE A 16 5.75 -36.84 -4.11
C PHE A 16 4.96 -36.45 -5.34
N ARG A 17 3.75 -36.99 -5.48
CA ARG A 17 2.83 -36.65 -6.55
C ARG A 17 2.42 -35.19 -6.31
N ALA A 18 3.16 -34.26 -6.91
CA ALA A 18 2.71 -32.88 -7.03
C ALA A 18 1.30 -32.96 -7.63
N ARG A 19 0.28 -32.61 -6.86
CA ARG A 19 -1.05 -32.39 -7.42
C ARG A 19 -0.85 -31.32 -8.49
N ASN A 20 -1.10 -31.66 -9.74
CA ASN A 20 -1.17 -30.69 -10.83
C ASN A 20 -2.29 -29.72 -10.47
N ALA A 21 -1.93 -28.60 -9.83
CA ALA A 21 -2.84 -27.50 -9.68
C ALA A 21 -3.19 -27.05 -11.10
N SER A 22 -4.47 -26.96 -11.39
CA SER A 22 -4.93 -26.44 -12.68
C SER A 22 -4.52 -24.98 -12.81
N MET A 23 -4.44 -24.47 -14.04
CA MET A 23 -4.19 -23.03 -14.26
C MET A 23 -5.24 -22.17 -13.52
N SER A 24 -6.49 -22.64 -13.42
CA SER A 24 -7.55 -22.02 -12.65
C SER A 24 -7.24 -21.99 -11.14
N ASP A 25 -6.72 -23.08 -10.56
CA ASP A 25 -6.36 -23.13 -9.12
C ASP A 25 -5.20 -22.18 -8.81
N LEU A 26 -4.25 -22.01 -9.74
CA LEU A 26 -3.13 -21.08 -9.59
C LEU A 26 -3.60 -19.61 -9.67
N ILE A 27 -4.56 -19.31 -10.54
CA ILE A 27 -5.16 -17.97 -10.64
C ILE A 27 -6.00 -17.66 -9.38
N GLU A 28 -6.75 -18.63 -8.88
CA GLU A 28 -7.61 -18.47 -7.69
C GLU A 28 -6.81 -18.26 -6.41
N THR A 29 -5.57 -18.75 -6.34
CA THR A 29 -4.68 -18.58 -5.18
C THR A 29 -3.70 -17.42 -5.33
N ALA A 30 -3.53 -16.84 -6.51
CA ALA A 30 -2.63 -15.72 -6.73
C ALA A 30 -3.13 -14.46 -5.99
N GLN A 31 -2.29 -13.93 -5.11
CA GLN A 31 -2.58 -12.66 -4.43
C GLN A 31 -2.15 -11.49 -5.30
N ARG A 32 -2.98 -10.46 -5.35
CA ARG A 32 -2.64 -9.16 -5.96
C ARG A 32 -2.90 -8.02 -5.01
N ALA A 33 -2.17 -6.94 -5.18
CA ALA A 33 -2.51 -5.66 -4.57
C ALA A 33 -3.67 -5.02 -5.34
N ALA A 34 -4.64 -4.47 -4.63
CA ALA A 34 -5.75 -3.71 -5.18
C ALA A 34 -5.81 -2.32 -4.56
N THR A 35 -6.01 -1.32 -5.40
CA THR A 35 -6.24 0.06 -5.00
C THR A 35 -7.71 0.38 -5.19
N ILE A 36 -8.45 0.38 -4.10
CA ILE A 36 -9.90 0.58 -4.08
C ILE A 36 -10.18 2.03 -3.68
N ALA A 37 -10.88 2.76 -4.53
CA ALA A 37 -11.38 4.09 -4.24
C ALA A 37 -12.87 4.02 -3.88
N VAL A 38 -13.23 4.63 -2.76
CA VAL A 38 -14.60 4.63 -2.23
C VAL A 38 -15.04 6.08 -2.04
N LEU A 39 -16.14 6.47 -2.66
CA LEU A 39 -16.79 7.76 -2.45
C LEU A 39 -17.89 7.59 -1.43
N VAL A 40 -17.84 8.36 -0.37
CA VAL A 40 -18.74 8.23 0.78
C VAL A 40 -19.27 9.57 1.24
N GLU A 41 -20.40 9.58 1.95
CA GLU A 41 -20.83 10.73 2.73
C GLU A 41 -19.78 11.07 3.81
N ASN A 42 -19.49 12.35 3.99
CA ASN A 42 -18.58 12.82 5.02
C ASN A 42 -19.33 12.98 6.35
N GLU A 43 -19.69 11.86 6.96
CA GLU A 43 -20.40 11.84 8.25
C GLU A 43 -19.57 11.14 9.34
N ALA A 44 -19.90 11.43 10.59
CA ALA A 44 -19.26 10.80 11.74
C ALA A 44 -19.46 9.29 11.72
N GLY A 45 -18.37 8.52 11.87
CA GLY A 45 -18.40 7.06 11.95
C GLY A 45 -18.32 6.34 10.61
N VAL A 46 -18.37 7.00 9.45
CA VAL A 46 -18.26 6.32 8.14
C VAL A 46 -16.94 5.58 7.99
N LEU A 47 -15.83 6.22 8.37
CA LEU A 47 -14.51 5.59 8.34
C LEU A 47 -14.45 4.35 9.27
N ALA A 48 -15.04 4.44 10.45
CA ALA A 48 -15.10 3.31 11.38
C ALA A 48 -15.89 2.11 10.82
N ARG A 49 -16.96 2.37 10.07
CA ARG A 49 -17.74 1.32 9.37
C ARG A 49 -16.91 0.63 8.28
N VAL A 50 -16.17 1.41 7.49
CA VAL A 50 -15.27 0.88 6.47
C VAL A 50 -14.15 0.05 7.11
N ILE A 51 -13.45 0.57 8.12
CA ILE A 51 -12.39 -0.18 8.83
C ILE A 51 -12.96 -1.42 9.52
N GLY A 52 -14.15 -1.31 10.13
CA GLY A 52 -14.83 -2.42 10.79
C GLY A 52 -15.15 -3.58 9.84
N LEU A 53 -15.47 -3.29 8.58
CA LEU A 53 -15.67 -4.30 7.54
C LEU A 53 -14.38 -5.10 7.27
N PHE A 54 -13.23 -4.44 7.15
CA PHE A 54 -11.94 -5.10 6.97
C PHE A 54 -11.55 -5.91 8.20
N SER A 55 -11.60 -5.29 9.38
CA SER A 55 -11.21 -5.92 10.65
C SER A 55 -12.08 -7.12 10.99
N GLY A 56 -13.40 -7.03 10.80
CA GLY A 56 -14.34 -8.09 11.13
C GLY A 56 -14.19 -9.36 10.29
N ARG A 57 -13.47 -9.29 9.17
CA ARG A 57 -13.22 -10.42 8.25
C ARG A 57 -11.74 -10.79 8.11
N GLY A 58 -10.87 -10.10 8.84
CA GLY A 58 -9.43 -10.34 8.79
C GLY A 58 -8.78 -9.90 7.48
N TYR A 59 -9.38 -8.96 6.73
CA TYR A 59 -8.75 -8.36 5.57
C TYR A 59 -7.67 -7.38 6.00
N ASN A 60 -6.50 -7.42 5.36
CA ASN A 60 -5.44 -6.47 5.64
C ASN A 60 -5.69 -5.13 4.93
N ILE A 61 -5.28 -4.04 5.59
CA ILE A 61 -5.21 -2.71 4.98
C ILE A 61 -3.73 -2.32 4.92
N ASP A 62 -3.16 -2.32 3.72
CA ASP A 62 -1.76 -1.95 3.50
C ASP A 62 -1.57 -0.43 3.57
N SER A 63 -2.55 0.32 3.08
CA SER A 63 -2.59 1.79 3.10
C SER A 63 -4.02 2.29 3.11
N LEU A 64 -4.28 3.37 3.83
CA LEU A 64 -5.59 4.02 3.88
C LEU A 64 -5.40 5.53 3.93
N THR A 65 -6.08 6.22 3.02
CA THR A 65 -6.19 7.68 3.03
C THR A 65 -7.65 8.10 2.97
N VAL A 66 -7.99 9.19 3.61
CA VAL A 66 -9.32 9.78 3.57
C VAL A 66 -9.23 11.30 3.54
N ALA A 67 -9.99 11.92 2.65
CA ALA A 67 -10.11 13.37 2.58
C ALA A 67 -11.46 13.78 1.97
N PRO A 68 -12.02 14.95 2.34
CA PRO A 68 -13.13 15.57 1.62
C PRO A 68 -12.74 15.88 0.18
N VAL A 69 -13.70 15.72 -0.76
CA VAL A 69 -13.45 15.91 -2.19
C VAL A 69 -14.43 16.84 -2.89
N ASP A 70 -15.40 17.38 -2.18
CA ASP A 70 -16.32 18.41 -2.67
C ASP A 70 -16.17 19.72 -1.88
N GLU A 71 -16.54 20.87 -2.50
CA GLU A 71 -16.44 22.20 -1.89
C GLU A 71 -17.28 22.35 -0.62
N ALA A 72 -18.40 21.65 -0.55
CA ALA A 72 -19.30 21.68 0.61
C ALA A 72 -18.84 20.76 1.74
N GLY A 73 -17.78 19.95 1.53
CA GLY A 73 -17.27 18.98 2.49
C GLY A 73 -18.24 17.86 2.84
N ARG A 74 -19.24 17.61 1.97
CA ARG A 74 -20.26 16.56 2.19
C ARG A 74 -19.82 15.19 1.75
N LEU A 75 -18.89 15.13 0.80
CA LEU A 75 -18.35 13.88 0.26
C LEU A 75 -16.89 13.72 0.65
N SER A 76 -16.53 12.51 1.04
CA SER A 76 -15.15 12.11 1.28
C SER A 76 -14.77 10.97 0.35
N ARG A 77 -13.53 11.00 -0.09
CA ARG A 77 -12.90 9.89 -0.81
C ARG A 77 -12.00 9.12 0.14
N ILE A 78 -12.25 7.83 0.23
CA ILE A 78 -11.38 6.87 0.91
C ILE A 78 -10.62 6.10 -0.16
N THR A 79 -9.29 6.04 -0.07
CA THR A 79 -8.48 5.16 -0.91
C THR A 79 -7.86 4.11 -0.02
N VAL A 80 -8.15 2.84 -0.31
CA VAL A 80 -7.63 1.68 0.43
C VAL A 80 -6.75 0.88 -0.51
N VAL A 81 -5.53 0.56 -0.06
CA VAL A 81 -4.69 -0.46 -0.69
C VAL A 81 -4.77 -1.70 0.17
N THR A 82 -5.07 -2.82 -0.44
CA THR A 82 -5.19 -4.13 0.22
C THR A 82 -4.63 -5.21 -0.69
N THR A 83 -4.14 -6.30 -0.11
CA THR A 83 -3.63 -7.46 -0.83
C THR A 83 -4.50 -8.68 -0.57
N GLY A 84 -4.92 -9.36 -1.62
CA GLY A 84 -5.77 -10.54 -1.52
C GLY A 84 -5.92 -11.28 -2.84
N THR A 85 -6.62 -12.42 -2.80
CA THR A 85 -7.02 -13.11 -4.02
C THR A 85 -8.12 -12.33 -4.73
N GLU A 86 -8.33 -12.59 -6.02
CA GLU A 86 -9.39 -11.93 -6.82
C GLU A 86 -10.76 -12.06 -6.13
N MET A 87 -11.09 -13.26 -5.65
CA MET A 87 -12.35 -13.51 -4.93
C MET A 87 -12.47 -12.65 -3.67
N VAL A 88 -11.40 -12.49 -2.90
CA VAL A 88 -11.39 -11.65 -1.69
C VAL A 88 -11.59 -10.18 -2.04
N ILE A 89 -10.92 -9.69 -3.09
CA ILE A 89 -11.07 -8.29 -3.54
C ILE A 89 -12.50 -8.02 -4.00
N GLU A 90 -13.11 -8.93 -4.79
CA GLU A 90 -14.51 -8.79 -5.22
C GLU A 90 -15.48 -8.82 -4.03
N GLN A 91 -15.22 -9.65 -3.02
CA GLN A 91 -16.01 -9.65 -1.79
C GLN A 91 -15.91 -8.33 -1.03
N ILE A 92 -14.70 -7.75 -0.93
CA ILE A 92 -14.48 -6.45 -0.29
C ILE A 92 -15.29 -5.38 -1.01
N LYS A 93 -15.21 -5.30 -2.34
CA LYS A 93 -15.95 -4.33 -3.17
C LYS A 93 -17.47 -4.46 -2.96
N ALA A 94 -17.99 -5.68 -3.08
CA ALA A 94 -19.42 -5.94 -2.91
C ALA A 94 -19.94 -5.59 -1.52
N GLN A 95 -19.12 -5.67 -0.50
CA GLN A 95 -19.49 -5.33 0.86
C GLN A 95 -19.38 -3.83 1.13
N LEU A 96 -18.38 -3.16 0.58
CA LEU A 96 -18.27 -1.71 0.64
C LEU A 96 -19.47 -1.05 -0.04
N ASP A 97 -19.87 -1.56 -1.19
CA ASP A 97 -21.01 -1.05 -1.98
C ASP A 97 -22.37 -1.17 -1.26
N ARG A 98 -22.47 -2.08 -0.28
CA ARG A 98 -23.68 -2.25 0.55
C ARG A 98 -23.76 -1.31 1.76
N LEU A 99 -22.68 -0.60 2.08
CA LEU A 99 -22.71 0.35 3.19
C LEU A 99 -23.53 1.59 2.81
N VAL A 100 -24.50 1.96 3.63
CA VAL A 100 -25.44 3.06 3.35
C VAL A 100 -24.75 4.39 2.98
N PRO A 101 -23.66 4.81 3.65
CA PRO A 101 -22.98 6.08 3.30
C PRO A 101 -22.06 5.99 2.07
N VAL A 102 -22.01 4.85 1.38
CA VAL A 102 -21.16 4.66 0.20
C VAL A 102 -21.96 4.98 -1.06
N HIS A 103 -21.45 5.91 -1.86
CA HIS A 103 -22.01 6.27 -3.16
C HIS A 103 -21.43 5.47 -4.30
N LYS A 104 -20.13 5.15 -4.24
CA LYS A 104 -19.45 4.43 -5.30
C LYS A 104 -18.18 3.74 -4.80
N VAL A 105 -17.92 2.56 -5.34
CA VAL A 105 -16.70 1.78 -5.15
C VAL A 105 -16.07 1.50 -6.50
N ALA A 106 -14.75 1.74 -6.64
CA ALA A 106 -13.99 1.48 -7.85
C ALA A 106 -12.68 0.76 -7.53
N ASP A 107 -12.39 -0.34 -8.21
CA ASP A 107 -11.06 -0.96 -8.20
C ASP A 107 -10.20 -0.34 -9.31
N LEU A 108 -9.44 0.67 -8.95
CA LEU A 108 -8.60 1.40 -9.90
C LEU A 108 -7.52 0.54 -10.55
N THR A 109 -7.15 -0.59 -9.93
CA THR A 109 -6.15 -1.52 -10.47
C THR A 109 -6.68 -2.27 -11.68
N LEU A 110 -7.98 -2.60 -11.70
CA LEU A 110 -8.63 -3.35 -12.78
C LEU A 110 -9.36 -2.47 -13.80
N GLU A 111 -9.90 -1.32 -13.35
CA GLU A 111 -10.76 -0.48 -14.19
C GLU A 111 -10.00 0.32 -15.25
N GLY A 112 -8.68 0.24 -15.26
CA GLY A 112 -7.87 0.86 -16.30
C GLY A 112 -6.62 1.58 -15.79
N PRO A 113 -5.98 2.39 -16.64
CA PRO A 113 -4.80 3.14 -16.25
C PRO A 113 -5.13 4.14 -15.14
N HIS A 114 -4.34 4.12 -14.07
CA HIS A 114 -4.48 5.04 -12.94
C HIS A 114 -3.13 5.60 -12.52
N LEU A 115 -3.16 6.65 -11.72
CA LEU A 115 -2.00 7.24 -11.08
C LEU A 115 -2.10 7.01 -9.58
N THR A 116 -1.02 6.52 -8.99
CA THR A 116 -0.89 6.39 -7.54
C THR A 116 0.30 7.23 -7.07
N ARG A 117 0.13 7.97 -6.00
CA ARG A 117 1.18 8.77 -5.36
C ARG A 117 1.06 8.70 -3.86
N GLU A 118 2.23 8.82 -3.22
CA GLU A 118 2.37 8.99 -1.78
C GLU A 118 3.29 10.17 -1.53
N LEU A 119 3.12 10.82 -0.38
CA LEU A 119 4.07 11.77 0.17
C LEU A 119 4.75 11.15 1.38
N ALA A 120 6.05 11.33 1.51
CA ALA A 120 6.81 10.96 2.70
C ALA A 120 7.62 12.14 3.24
N LEU A 121 7.67 12.25 4.57
CA LEU A 121 8.63 13.05 5.31
C LEU A 121 9.68 12.10 5.89
N ILE A 122 10.95 12.35 5.57
CA ILE A 122 12.07 11.46 5.92
C ILE A 122 13.10 12.27 6.69
N LYS A 123 13.27 11.95 7.98
CA LYS A 123 14.25 12.60 8.85
C LYS A 123 15.55 11.81 8.84
N VAL A 124 16.65 12.49 8.55
CA VAL A 124 18.00 11.95 8.58
C VAL A 124 18.84 12.75 9.56
N VAL A 125 19.48 12.08 10.49
CA VAL A 125 20.42 12.67 11.46
C VAL A 125 21.83 12.21 11.10
N SER A 126 22.66 13.12 10.62
CA SER A 126 24.00 12.79 10.15
C SER A 126 24.92 14.00 10.15
N ARG A 127 26.23 13.76 10.25
CA ARG A 127 27.30 14.76 10.20
C ARG A 127 28.37 14.35 9.18
N GLY A 128 29.18 15.31 8.74
CA GLY A 128 30.33 15.06 7.84
C GLY A 128 29.93 14.51 6.47
N GLU A 129 30.64 13.50 5.99
CA GLU A 129 30.38 12.88 4.66
C GLU A 129 29.01 12.28 4.49
N PRO A 130 28.45 11.51 5.47
CA PRO A 130 27.09 11.00 5.33
C PRO A 130 26.04 12.10 5.12
N ARG A 131 26.23 13.26 5.73
CA ARG A 131 25.36 14.43 5.54
C ARG A 131 25.40 14.94 4.09
N GLN A 132 26.58 14.98 3.47
CA GLN A 132 26.73 15.40 2.07
C GLN A 132 26.10 14.35 1.13
N GLU A 133 26.28 13.08 1.44
CA GLU A 133 25.69 12.00 0.65
C GLU A 133 24.16 12.03 0.71
N ALA A 134 23.56 12.32 1.88
CA ALA A 134 22.12 12.50 2.00
C ALA A 134 21.58 13.57 1.04
N LEU A 135 22.28 14.69 0.90
CA LEU A 135 21.89 15.76 -0.03
C LEU A 135 22.04 15.34 -1.50
N ARG A 136 23.11 14.61 -1.87
CA ARG A 136 23.28 14.10 -3.25
C ARG A 136 22.16 13.13 -3.64
N LEU A 137 21.80 12.23 -2.72
CA LEU A 137 20.69 11.29 -2.93
C LEU A 137 19.36 12.03 -3.01
N ALA A 138 19.14 13.03 -2.15
CA ALA A 138 17.92 13.84 -2.19
C ALA A 138 17.76 14.54 -3.55
N ASP A 139 18.84 15.11 -4.10
CA ASP A 139 18.82 15.73 -5.42
C ASP A 139 18.52 14.70 -6.53
N ALA A 140 19.22 13.55 -6.52
CA ALA A 140 19.02 12.47 -7.49
C ALA A 140 17.57 11.95 -7.51
N PHE A 141 16.93 11.85 -6.35
CA PHE A 141 15.53 11.41 -6.21
C PHE A 141 14.52 12.56 -6.34
N ARG A 142 14.99 13.81 -6.47
CA ARG A 142 14.18 15.02 -6.46
C ARG A 142 13.37 15.18 -5.17
N ALA A 143 13.96 14.80 -4.06
CA ALA A 143 13.42 15.07 -2.74
C ALA A 143 13.77 16.51 -2.33
N ARG A 144 12.86 17.17 -1.64
CA ARG A 144 13.02 18.56 -1.21
C ARG A 144 13.40 18.62 0.26
N VAL A 145 14.37 19.42 0.64
CA VAL A 145 14.66 19.74 2.04
C VAL A 145 13.58 20.69 2.54
N VAL A 146 12.83 20.30 3.57
CA VAL A 146 11.78 21.12 4.20
C VAL A 146 12.18 21.60 5.58
N ASP A 147 13.14 20.93 6.23
CA ASP A 147 13.79 21.38 7.44
C ASP A 147 15.26 20.98 7.47
N ALA A 148 16.12 21.85 8.01
CA ALA A 148 17.55 21.61 8.11
C ALA A 148 18.14 22.22 9.38
N THR A 149 18.94 21.43 10.09
CA THR A 149 19.80 21.88 11.19
C THR A 149 21.26 21.54 10.88
N THR A 150 22.19 21.85 11.76
CA THR A 150 23.59 21.41 11.61
C THR A 150 23.75 19.90 11.70
N GLU A 151 22.78 19.17 12.22
CA GLU A 151 22.86 17.74 12.51
C GLU A 151 21.82 16.91 11.80
N SER A 152 20.77 17.52 11.23
CA SER A 152 19.66 16.80 10.62
C SER A 152 19.11 17.48 9.37
N PHE A 153 18.41 16.68 8.58
CA PHE A 153 17.50 17.12 7.52
C PHE A 153 16.16 16.44 7.68
N VAL A 154 15.10 17.13 7.26
CA VAL A 154 13.82 16.51 6.91
C VAL A 154 13.61 16.70 5.40
N PHE A 155 13.56 15.59 4.69
CA PHE A 155 13.26 15.55 3.27
C PHE A 155 11.77 15.28 3.06
N GLU A 156 11.16 16.05 2.17
CA GLU A 156 9.84 15.78 1.61
C GLU A 156 9.99 15.16 0.24
N MET A 157 9.29 14.07 0.00
CA MET A 157 9.30 13.40 -1.30
C MET A 157 7.90 12.91 -1.67
N THR A 158 7.53 13.13 -2.93
CA THR A 158 6.30 12.58 -3.52
C THR A 158 6.67 11.64 -4.66
N GLY A 159 6.05 10.47 -4.71
CA GLY A 159 6.34 9.47 -5.73
C GLY A 159 5.43 8.24 -5.66
N SER A 160 5.79 7.21 -6.42
CA SER A 160 5.25 5.86 -6.21
C SER A 160 5.82 5.27 -4.91
N GLY A 161 5.11 4.31 -4.30
CA GLY A 161 5.59 3.61 -3.11
C GLY A 161 6.99 3.05 -3.29
N GLU A 162 7.25 2.36 -4.41
CA GLU A 162 8.56 1.80 -4.75
C GLU A 162 9.68 2.85 -4.77
N LYS A 163 9.39 4.04 -5.33
CA LYS A 163 10.38 5.13 -5.36
C LYS A 163 10.68 5.66 -3.97
N LEU A 164 9.65 5.77 -3.11
CA LEU A 164 9.82 6.17 -1.71
C LEU A 164 10.63 5.12 -0.94
N ASP A 165 10.32 3.84 -1.13
CA ASP A 165 11.02 2.73 -0.48
C ASP A 165 12.50 2.69 -0.89
N ALA A 166 12.80 2.90 -2.16
CA ALA A 166 14.18 2.98 -2.66
C ALA A 166 14.96 4.11 -1.97
N PHE A 167 14.38 5.30 -1.87
CA PHE A 167 15.01 6.43 -1.20
C PHE A 167 15.20 6.18 0.31
N ILE A 168 14.17 5.68 0.99
CA ILE A 168 14.22 5.35 2.42
C ILE A 168 15.33 4.32 2.70
N ASN A 169 15.44 3.29 1.87
CA ASN A 169 16.45 2.25 2.02
C ASN A 169 17.88 2.80 1.85
N LEU A 170 18.10 3.74 0.92
CA LEU A 170 19.39 4.42 0.75
C LEU A 170 19.73 5.34 1.94
N MET A 171 18.73 5.92 2.60
CA MET A 171 18.95 6.75 3.79
C MET A 171 19.25 5.97 5.06
N ARG A 172 18.93 4.67 5.13
CA ARG A 172 19.18 3.83 6.32
C ARG A 172 20.64 3.86 6.79
N PRO A 173 21.64 3.55 5.94
CA PRO A 173 23.04 3.58 6.35
C PRO A 173 23.58 4.99 6.62
N ILE A 174 22.88 6.04 6.15
CA ILE A 174 23.31 7.45 6.27
C ILE A 174 22.88 8.07 7.61
N GLY A 175 21.89 7.47 8.28
CA GLY A 175 21.38 7.99 9.55
C GLY A 175 19.87 8.28 9.52
N LEU A 176 19.10 7.44 8.81
CA LEU A 176 17.65 7.51 8.85
C LEU A 176 17.16 7.42 10.29
N ALA A 177 16.46 8.45 10.76
CA ALA A 177 15.93 8.52 12.13
C ALA A 177 14.42 8.26 12.20
N GLU A 178 13.66 8.79 11.24
CA GLU A 178 12.20 8.72 11.25
C GLU A 178 11.62 8.82 9.84
N VAL A 179 10.52 8.12 9.60
CA VAL A 179 9.75 8.20 8.36
C VAL A 179 8.27 8.36 8.70
N SER A 180 7.63 9.34 8.08
CA SER A 180 6.17 9.49 8.09
C SER A 180 5.66 9.47 6.65
N ARG A 181 4.61 8.69 6.37
CA ARG A 181 4.00 8.54 5.04
C ARG A 181 2.50 8.82 5.10
N THR A 182 1.98 9.42 4.05
CA THR A 182 0.53 9.65 3.95
C THR A 182 -0.25 8.36 3.67
N GLY A 183 0.39 7.37 3.06
CA GLY A 183 -0.30 6.31 2.34
C GLY A 183 -0.65 6.74 0.91
N ALA A 184 -1.21 5.80 0.14
CA ALA A 184 -1.46 5.98 -1.28
C ALA A 184 -2.72 6.83 -1.53
N VAL A 185 -2.60 7.84 -2.38
CA VAL A 185 -3.71 8.46 -3.09
C VAL A 185 -3.69 8.00 -4.54
N ALA A 186 -4.86 7.73 -5.11
CA ALA A 186 -4.94 7.23 -6.49
C ALA A 186 -6.12 7.83 -7.24
N ILE A 187 -5.96 8.00 -8.56
CA ILE A 187 -6.97 8.56 -9.45
C ILE A 187 -6.89 7.88 -10.82
N ALA A 188 -8.03 7.63 -11.45
CA ALA A 188 -8.07 7.15 -12.82
C ALA A 188 -7.43 8.16 -13.78
N ARG A 189 -6.83 7.68 -14.87
CA ARG A 189 -6.29 8.53 -15.93
C ARG A 189 -7.36 8.86 -16.96
N GLY A 190 -7.12 9.96 -17.69
CA GLY A 190 -8.02 10.40 -18.74
C GLY A 190 -9.26 11.11 -18.22
N THR A 191 -10.40 10.92 -18.86
CA THR A 191 -11.65 11.62 -18.57
C THR A 191 -12.53 10.90 -17.55
N SER A 192 -12.18 9.68 -17.15
CA SER A 192 -12.93 8.92 -16.15
C SER A 192 -12.80 9.56 -14.77
N ALA A 193 -13.90 9.76 -14.10
CA ALA A 193 -13.94 10.32 -12.75
C ALA A 193 -14.82 9.46 -11.83
N LEU A 194 -14.42 9.35 -10.56
CA LEU A 194 -15.24 8.76 -9.51
C LEU A 194 -16.23 9.82 -9.04
N GLN A 195 -17.44 9.74 -9.56
CA GLN A 195 -18.56 10.65 -9.23
C GLN A 195 -19.71 9.84 -8.62
N PRO A 196 -20.58 10.46 -7.78
CA PRO A 196 -21.77 9.84 -7.21
C PRO A 196 -22.68 9.23 -8.26
#